data_bb66bae0fd315787bd4901fc4630c8b7
#
_entry.id   bb66bae0fd315787bd4901fc4630c8b7
#
_cell.length_a   1.000
_cell.length_b   1.000
_cell.length_c   1.000
_cell.angle_alpha   90.00
_cell.angle_beta   90.00
_cell.angle_gamma   90.00
#
_symmetry.space_group_name_H-M   'P 1'
#
loop_
_entity.id
_entity.type
_entity.pdbx_description
1 polymer ?
#
loop_
_entity_poly.entity_id
_entity_poly.type
_entity_poly.pdbx_seq_one_letter_code
_entity_poly.pdbx_strand_id
1 'polypeptide(L)'
;MTLIFIILCVLLYLVFGVSLKNNWKYKRKHTKATAILATPHVKQLLSREVDTCGINPHFAPLAERLALNSNNLSVGNAVNIIIDGREKQRMLMDDLRGAKEYIHMEYFHFGMDEGSHSIKQLLEKKAEEGVKVRFLNENIANIPIPGVYYRSMRKHGVEVCNFTPYRHNLINFLTLLNYRDHRKTVVIDGKVAYTGGMNINDNYFCRWRDTHMRLTGNAVDMLQATFLDTWISSGGKLDKPIDHYFVREKQPEPVPSTYAFEGKHVQIVPDDPSSDMRTAQMAYEWVFDNAQHYVYIQTPYFAPPKHILDAMKGAARRGVGVVLMLPEKPDHPLLRYTNRAYYEECLEAGIRIVLRGGEFIHSKTFVCDDYLSQIGTSNMDMRSLELSYELNTFIYDRETALANKQIFIDDIGICHELSLPTWQERSRWQRAMERLFRCFAPVL
;
A
#
# COMPACT_ATOMS: atom_id res chain seq x y z
N MET A 1 -30.44 15.61 -19.77
CA MET A 1 -29.35 15.92 -18.83
C MET A 1 -29.75 15.75 -17.37
N THR A 2 -30.84 16.37 -16.91
CA THR A 2 -31.33 16.33 -15.50
C THR A 2 -31.64 14.90 -14.99
N LEU A 3 -32.26 14.06 -15.81
CA LEU A 3 -32.62 12.70 -15.43
C LEU A 3 -31.37 11.80 -15.27
N ILE A 4 -30.39 11.93 -16.15
CA ILE A 4 -29.10 11.20 -16.05
C ILE A 4 -28.33 11.65 -14.80
N PHE A 5 -28.34 12.93 -14.49
CA PHE A 5 -27.72 13.48 -13.28
C PHE A 5 -28.41 12.96 -12.00
N ILE A 6 -29.75 12.93 -11.98
CA ILE A 6 -30.52 12.38 -10.85
C ILE A 6 -30.25 10.87 -10.70
N ILE A 7 -30.23 10.11 -11.79
CA ILE A 7 -29.89 8.68 -11.77
C ILE A 7 -28.46 8.48 -11.26
N LEU A 8 -27.52 9.31 -11.70
CA LEU A 8 -26.12 9.26 -11.22
C LEU A 8 -26.03 9.59 -9.72
N CYS A 9 -26.74 10.61 -9.25
CA CYS A 9 -26.81 10.97 -7.82
C CYS A 9 -27.48 9.88 -6.98
N VAL A 10 -28.53 9.23 -7.50
CA VAL A 10 -29.20 8.11 -6.81
C VAL A 10 -28.30 6.87 -6.78
N LEU A 11 -27.61 6.55 -7.87
CA LEU A 11 -26.63 5.47 -7.92
C LEU A 11 -25.48 5.74 -6.97
N LEU A 12 -24.97 6.97 -6.93
CA LEU A 12 -23.93 7.40 -6.01
C LEU A 12 -24.42 7.35 -4.56
N TYR A 13 -25.64 7.81 -4.26
CA TYR A 13 -26.25 7.70 -2.93
C TYR A 13 -26.47 6.24 -2.52
N LEU A 14 -26.91 5.37 -3.43
CA LEU A 14 -27.06 3.94 -3.16
C LEU A 14 -25.71 3.26 -2.91
N VAL A 15 -24.70 3.56 -3.68
CA VAL A 15 -23.33 3.06 -3.47
C VAL A 15 -22.75 3.58 -2.16
N PHE A 16 -22.95 4.85 -1.84
CA PHE A 16 -22.46 5.50 -0.61
C PHE A 16 -23.28 5.18 0.63
N GLY A 17 -24.57 5.40 0.58
CA GLY A 17 -25.46 5.21 1.74
C GLY A 17 -25.54 3.75 2.17
N VAL A 18 -25.43 2.84 1.20
CA VAL A 18 -25.43 1.39 1.46
C VAL A 18 -24.07 0.91 1.94
N SER A 19 -22.96 1.48 1.43
CA SER A 19 -21.60 1.21 1.94
C SER A 19 -21.47 1.61 3.42
N LEU A 20 -21.96 2.77 3.82
CA LEU A 20 -21.94 3.24 5.21
C LEU A 20 -22.81 2.37 6.17
N LYS A 21 -23.99 1.93 5.72
CA LYS A 21 -24.87 1.07 6.54
C LYS A 21 -24.39 -0.38 6.65
N ASN A 22 -23.71 -0.90 5.64
CA ASN A 22 -23.25 -2.29 5.61
C ASN A 22 -21.85 -2.50 6.23
N ASN A 23 -21.15 -1.44 6.54
CA ASN A 23 -19.89 -1.51 7.29
C ASN A 23 -20.06 -2.32 8.59
N TRP A 24 -21.20 -2.21 9.28
CA TRP A 24 -21.49 -2.99 10.49
C TRP A 24 -21.68 -4.52 10.23
N LYS A 25 -22.36 -4.90 9.14
CA LYS A 25 -22.54 -6.33 8.75
C LYS A 25 -21.23 -6.94 8.24
N TYR A 26 -20.45 -6.17 7.53
CA TYR A 26 -19.13 -6.54 7.05
C TYR A 26 -18.17 -6.75 8.22
N LYS A 27 -18.06 -5.78 9.13
CA LYS A 27 -17.29 -5.88 10.38
C LYS A 27 -17.67 -7.14 11.17
N ARG A 28 -18.95 -7.42 11.38
CA ARG A 28 -19.42 -8.61 12.13
C ARG A 28 -19.07 -9.94 11.46
N LYS A 29 -18.94 -9.99 10.13
CA LYS A 29 -18.53 -11.20 9.40
C LYS A 29 -17.02 -11.39 9.41
N HIS A 30 -16.27 -10.33 9.24
CA HIS A 30 -14.80 -10.39 9.24
C HIS A 30 -14.22 -10.63 10.62
N THR A 31 -14.79 -10.08 11.69
CA THR A 31 -14.39 -10.39 13.07
C THR A 31 -14.43 -11.89 13.39
N LYS A 32 -15.18 -12.69 12.62
CA LYS A 32 -15.17 -14.16 12.74
C LYS A 32 -14.10 -14.84 11.86
N ALA A 33 -13.55 -14.15 10.86
CA ALA A 33 -12.55 -14.68 9.94
C ALA A 33 -11.11 -14.40 10.41
N THR A 34 -10.89 -13.39 11.23
CA THR A 34 -9.58 -13.02 11.82
C THR A 34 -9.09 -14.03 12.89
N ALA A 35 -9.37 -15.33 12.67
CA ALA A 35 -8.97 -16.37 13.60
C ALA A 35 -7.46 -16.60 13.64
N ILE A 36 -6.71 -16.18 12.62
CA ILE A 36 -5.26 -16.41 12.54
C ILE A 36 -4.49 -15.44 13.43
N LEU A 37 -4.79 -14.15 13.33
CA LEU A 37 -4.20 -13.15 14.22
C LEU A 37 -4.59 -13.39 15.70
N ALA A 38 -5.66 -14.18 15.92
CA ALA A 38 -6.13 -14.60 17.24
C ALA A 38 -5.48 -15.90 17.75
N THR A 39 -4.70 -16.62 16.94
CA THR A 39 -4.02 -17.84 17.44
C THR A 39 -2.99 -17.49 18.50
N PRO A 40 -2.83 -18.31 19.56
CA PRO A 40 -1.89 -18.02 20.64
C PRO A 40 -0.46 -17.78 20.15
N HIS A 41 -0.03 -18.52 19.13
CA HIS A 41 1.32 -18.41 18.59
C HIS A 41 1.51 -17.08 17.80
N VAL A 42 0.58 -16.72 16.94
CA VAL A 42 0.64 -15.44 16.21
C VAL A 42 0.52 -14.28 17.19
N LYS A 43 -0.37 -14.38 18.20
CA LYS A 43 -0.43 -13.41 19.29
C LYS A 43 0.90 -13.31 20.04
N GLN A 44 1.56 -14.40 20.33
CA GLN A 44 2.87 -14.40 20.99
C GLN A 44 3.97 -13.79 20.09
N LEU A 45 3.94 -14.06 18.78
CA LEU A 45 4.82 -13.39 17.80
C LEU A 45 4.55 -11.89 17.74
N LEU A 46 3.27 -11.51 17.80
CA LEU A 46 2.82 -10.13 17.72
C LEU A 46 2.85 -9.40 19.08
N SER A 47 2.99 -10.08 20.21
CA SER A 47 2.98 -9.52 21.56
C SER A 47 4.37 -9.34 22.18
N ARG A 48 5.44 -9.37 21.38
CA ARG A 48 6.79 -9.08 21.87
C ARG A 48 6.82 -7.66 22.44
N GLU A 49 7.54 -7.48 23.54
CA GLU A 49 7.84 -6.14 24.06
C GLU A 49 8.42 -5.27 22.93
N VAL A 50 7.94 -4.04 22.86
CA VAL A 50 8.39 -3.09 21.84
C VAL A 50 9.76 -2.61 22.25
N ASP A 51 10.78 -3.18 21.63
CA ASP A 51 12.16 -2.72 21.83
C ASP A 51 12.40 -1.49 20.95
N THR A 52 12.34 -0.32 21.55
CA THR A 52 12.66 0.96 20.89
C THR A 52 14.13 1.36 21.06
N CYS A 53 14.97 0.49 21.61
CA CYS A 53 16.41 0.71 21.69
C CYS A 53 17.00 0.86 20.27
N GLY A 54 17.68 1.97 20.03
CA GLY A 54 18.23 2.30 18.70
C GLY A 54 17.30 3.11 17.78
N ILE A 55 16.04 3.31 18.17
CA ILE A 55 15.16 4.27 17.49
C ILE A 55 15.42 5.68 18.04
N ASN A 56 15.35 6.69 17.17
CA ASN A 56 15.36 8.07 17.63
C ASN A 56 14.23 8.31 18.65
N PRO A 57 14.54 8.82 19.87
CA PRO A 57 13.54 8.97 20.94
C PRO A 57 12.30 9.80 20.55
N HIS A 58 12.42 10.68 19.57
CA HIS A 58 11.31 11.46 19.05
C HIS A 58 10.24 10.58 18.37
N PHE A 59 10.65 9.49 17.69
CA PHE A 59 9.74 8.58 16.97
C PHE A 59 9.35 7.33 17.77
N ALA A 60 9.99 7.06 18.93
CA ALA A 60 9.65 5.93 19.78
C ALA A 60 8.15 5.89 20.18
N PRO A 61 7.50 7.02 20.55
CA PRO A 61 6.07 7.03 20.87
C PRO A 61 5.16 6.59 19.71
N LEU A 62 5.55 6.84 18.45
CA LEU A 62 4.82 6.34 17.29
C LEU A 62 4.92 4.81 17.21
N ALA A 63 6.14 4.28 17.32
CA ALA A 63 6.37 2.84 17.28
C ALA A 63 5.60 2.09 18.38
N GLU A 64 5.61 2.60 19.60
CA GLU A 64 4.85 2.08 20.74
C GLU A 64 3.34 2.12 20.48
N ARG A 65 2.83 3.25 19.99
CA ARG A 65 1.40 3.42 19.70
C ARG A 65 0.92 2.47 18.60
N LEU A 66 1.73 2.24 17.56
CA LEU A 66 1.43 1.28 16.51
C LEU A 66 1.46 -0.16 17.04
N ALA A 67 2.38 -0.48 17.94
CA ALA A 67 2.47 -1.80 18.55
C ALA A 67 1.27 -2.15 19.42
N LEU A 68 0.65 -1.18 20.10
CA LEU A 68 -0.60 -1.39 20.84
C LEU A 68 -1.74 -1.89 19.94
N ASN A 69 -1.64 -1.67 18.63
CA ASN A 69 -2.60 -2.11 17.62
C ASN A 69 -2.14 -3.43 16.94
N SER A 70 -1.35 -4.24 17.62
CA SER A 70 -0.81 -5.51 17.11
C SER A 70 0.12 -5.36 15.89
N ASN A 71 0.72 -4.18 15.69
CA ASN A 71 1.72 -3.93 14.67
C ASN A 71 3.10 -3.89 15.31
N ASN A 72 3.67 -5.04 15.55
CA ASN A 72 4.94 -5.12 16.28
C ASN A 72 6.09 -4.49 15.54
N LEU A 73 6.92 -3.77 16.27
CA LEU A 73 8.23 -3.34 15.85
C LEU A 73 9.15 -4.55 15.77
N SER A 74 9.72 -4.81 14.61
CA SER A 74 10.72 -5.86 14.42
C SER A 74 12.12 -5.28 14.26
N VAL A 75 13.10 -5.95 14.84
CA VAL A 75 14.51 -5.51 14.88
C VAL A 75 15.36 -6.47 14.04
N GLY A 76 16.46 -5.97 13.52
CA GLY A 76 17.45 -6.79 12.81
C GLY A 76 17.01 -7.19 11.40
N ASN A 77 16.23 -6.36 10.74
CA ASN A 77 15.79 -6.64 9.37
C ASN A 77 16.78 -6.11 8.33
N ALA A 78 16.87 -6.79 7.19
CA ALA A 78 17.47 -6.19 6.01
C ALA A 78 16.38 -5.64 5.09
N VAL A 79 16.65 -4.46 4.54
CA VAL A 79 15.73 -3.70 3.68
C VAL A 79 16.44 -3.31 2.40
N ASN A 80 15.92 -3.71 1.25
CA ASN A 80 16.28 -3.16 -0.04
C ASN A 80 15.15 -2.24 -0.52
N ILE A 81 15.42 -0.95 -0.71
CA ILE A 81 14.48 -0.03 -1.36
C ILE A 81 14.70 -0.10 -2.87
N ILE A 82 13.66 -0.42 -3.60
CA ILE A 82 13.70 -0.64 -5.04
C ILE A 82 12.87 0.45 -5.73
N ILE A 83 13.50 1.25 -6.57
CA ILE A 83 12.86 2.34 -7.32
C ILE A 83 12.76 2.07 -8.82
N ASP A 84 13.46 1.05 -9.30
CA ASP A 84 13.44 0.58 -10.67
C ASP A 84 12.64 -0.72 -10.78
N GLY A 85 11.67 -0.75 -11.70
CA GLY A 85 10.79 -1.91 -11.87
C GLY A 85 11.48 -3.12 -12.47
N ARG A 86 12.54 -2.92 -13.31
CA ARG A 86 13.33 -4.02 -13.87
C ARG A 86 14.19 -4.65 -12.77
N GLU A 87 14.76 -3.83 -11.89
CA GLU A 87 15.45 -4.33 -10.70
C GLU A 87 14.52 -5.18 -9.83
N LYS A 88 13.30 -4.69 -9.54
CA LYS A 88 12.28 -5.47 -8.83
C LYS A 88 12.00 -6.79 -9.52
N GLN A 89 11.75 -6.77 -10.84
CA GLN A 89 11.44 -7.98 -11.59
C GLN A 89 12.58 -8.99 -11.50
N ARG A 90 13.83 -8.56 -11.71
CA ARG A 90 15.01 -9.41 -11.62
C ARG A 90 15.16 -10.04 -10.23
N MET A 91 15.15 -9.21 -9.17
CA MET A 91 15.29 -9.69 -7.78
C MET A 91 14.17 -10.67 -7.41
N LEU A 92 12.92 -10.33 -7.75
CA LEU A 92 11.77 -11.20 -7.49
C LEU A 92 11.90 -12.55 -8.23
N MET A 93 12.28 -12.54 -9.49
CA MET A 93 12.47 -13.76 -10.28
C MET A 93 13.59 -14.64 -9.68
N ASP A 94 14.66 -14.03 -9.19
CA ASP A 94 15.78 -14.77 -8.58
C ASP A 94 15.35 -15.41 -7.26
N ASP A 95 14.66 -14.68 -6.38
CA ASP A 95 14.13 -15.22 -5.13
C ASP A 95 13.06 -16.30 -5.37
N LEU A 96 12.17 -16.13 -6.36
CA LEU A 96 11.18 -17.15 -6.74
C LEU A 96 11.84 -18.45 -7.24
N ARG A 97 12.93 -18.35 -8.02
CA ARG A 97 13.71 -19.55 -8.44
C ARG A 97 14.31 -20.27 -7.25
N GLY A 98 14.72 -19.51 -6.21
CA GLY A 98 15.29 -20.03 -4.97
C GLY A 98 14.30 -20.73 -4.04
N ALA A 99 12.99 -20.54 -4.22
CA ALA A 99 11.95 -21.08 -3.37
C ALA A 99 12.02 -22.61 -3.22
N LYS A 100 11.86 -23.11 -2.00
CA LYS A 100 11.96 -24.56 -1.67
C LYS A 100 10.67 -25.14 -1.12
N GLU A 101 9.93 -24.40 -0.32
CA GLU A 101 8.75 -24.90 0.41
C GLU A 101 7.46 -24.24 -0.09
N TYR A 102 7.41 -22.91 -0.09
CA TYR A 102 6.20 -22.20 -0.51
C TYR A 102 6.46 -20.80 -1.04
N ILE A 103 5.54 -20.37 -1.90
CA ILE A 103 5.41 -19.00 -2.41
C ILE A 103 3.99 -18.53 -2.13
N HIS A 104 3.86 -17.46 -1.35
CA HIS A 104 2.61 -16.76 -1.11
C HIS A 104 2.65 -15.42 -1.84
N MET A 105 1.71 -15.18 -2.74
CA MET A 105 1.68 -13.98 -3.58
C MET A 105 0.29 -13.37 -3.59
N GLU A 106 0.20 -12.09 -3.24
CA GLU A 106 -1.02 -11.28 -3.19
C GLU A 106 -0.79 -10.02 -4.03
N TYR A 107 -1.63 -9.79 -5.05
CA TYR A 107 -1.50 -8.61 -5.90
C TYR A 107 -2.85 -8.00 -6.26
N PHE A 108 -2.90 -6.66 -6.18
CA PHE A 108 -4.02 -5.88 -6.68
C PHE A 108 -4.19 -6.04 -8.19
N HIS A 109 -3.11 -5.93 -8.95
CA HIS A 109 -3.13 -6.14 -10.40
C HIS A 109 -1.97 -7.03 -10.85
N PHE A 110 -2.32 -8.06 -11.63
CA PHE A 110 -1.39 -8.98 -12.26
C PHE A 110 -1.71 -9.04 -13.76
N GLY A 111 -0.82 -8.50 -14.60
CA GLY A 111 -1.08 -8.32 -16.04
C GLY A 111 -1.00 -9.60 -16.86
N MET A 112 -1.08 -9.40 -18.20
CA MET A 112 -0.90 -10.43 -19.21
C MET A 112 0.22 -10.08 -20.21
N ASP A 113 0.97 -9.03 -19.93
CA ASP A 113 2.14 -8.62 -20.69
C ASP A 113 3.31 -9.58 -20.50
N GLU A 114 4.42 -9.33 -21.19
CA GLU A 114 5.59 -10.21 -21.19
C GLU A 114 6.19 -10.39 -19.80
N GLY A 115 6.32 -9.30 -19.04
CA GLY A 115 6.86 -9.34 -17.69
C GLY A 115 5.98 -10.16 -16.74
N SER A 116 4.67 -9.97 -16.80
CA SER A 116 3.71 -10.76 -16.02
C SER A 116 3.70 -12.23 -16.40
N HIS A 117 3.79 -12.51 -17.70
CA HIS A 117 3.80 -13.87 -18.23
C HIS A 117 5.04 -14.65 -17.76
N SER A 118 6.20 -14.01 -17.74
CA SER A 118 7.45 -14.61 -17.26
C SER A 118 7.35 -15.03 -15.78
N ILE A 119 6.75 -14.17 -14.93
CA ILE A 119 6.53 -14.51 -13.52
C ILE A 119 5.52 -15.65 -13.40
N LYS A 120 4.40 -15.59 -14.14
CA LYS A 120 3.40 -16.67 -14.15
C LYS A 120 4.02 -18.03 -14.49
N GLN A 121 4.81 -18.09 -15.58
CA GLN A 121 5.48 -19.34 -15.99
C GLN A 121 6.42 -19.87 -14.90
N LEU A 122 7.13 -18.98 -14.21
CA LEU A 122 7.98 -19.39 -13.10
C LEU A 122 7.16 -19.94 -11.91
N LEU A 123 6.02 -19.31 -11.57
CA LEU A 123 5.13 -19.82 -10.53
C LEU A 123 4.57 -21.21 -10.88
N GLU A 124 4.15 -21.41 -12.13
CA GLU A 124 3.68 -22.70 -12.64
C GLU A 124 4.78 -23.75 -12.55
N LYS A 125 5.98 -23.43 -13.02
CA LYS A 125 7.15 -24.32 -12.91
C LYS A 125 7.48 -24.67 -11.47
N LYS A 126 7.49 -23.70 -10.54
CA LYS A 126 7.76 -23.96 -9.13
C LYS A 126 6.71 -24.86 -8.49
N ALA A 127 5.42 -24.70 -8.88
CA ALA A 127 4.36 -25.58 -8.41
C ALA A 127 4.53 -27.03 -8.94
N GLU A 128 4.95 -27.21 -10.21
CA GLU A 128 5.29 -28.52 -10.78
C GLU A 128 6.52 -29.16 -10.12
N GLU A 129 7.47 -28.34 -9.63
CA GLU A 129 8.62 -28.80 -8.83
C GLU A 129 8.24 -29.19 -7.39
N GLY A 130 6.97 -29.05 -6.99
CA GLY A 130 6.45 -29.41 -5.66
C GLY A 130 6.45 -28.26 -4.65
N VAL A 131 6.86 -27.05 -5.02
CA VAL A 131 6.73 -25.86 -4.17
C VAL A 131 5.25 -25.48 -4.04
N LYS A 132 4.79 -25.20 -2.83
CA LYS A 132 3.40 -24.80 -2.57
C LYS A 132 3.16 -23.35 -2.99
N VAL A 133 2.61 -23.13 -4.17
CA VAL A 133 2.35 -21.78 -4.69
C VAL A 133 0.91 -21.38 -4.42
N ARG A 134 0.69 -20.30 -3.64
CA ARG A 134 -0.61 -19.69 -3.36
C ARG A 134 -0.66 -18.29 -3.94
N PHE A 135 -1.59 -18.07 -4.83
CA PHE A 135 -1.80 -16.81 -5.50
C PHE A 135 -3.17 -16.22 -5.15
N LEU A 136 -3.17 -15.10 -4.44
CA LEU A 136 -4.36 -14.32 -4.11
C LEU A 136 -4.50 -13.16 -5.10
N ASN A 137 -5.60 -13.17 -5.83
CA ASN A 137 -5.90 -12.22 -6.88
C ASN A 137 -7.02 -11.27 -6.47
N GLU A 138 -6.83 -9.97 -6.61
CA GLU A 138 -7.93 -9.02 -6.45
C GLU A 138 -8.87 -9.10 -7.66
N ASN A 139 -10.12 -9.43 -7.41
CA ASN A 139 -11.03 -9.88 -8.48
C ASN A 139 -11.45 -8.76 -9.43
N ILE A 140 -11.71 -7.54 -8.92
CA ILE A 140 -12.28 -6.45 -9.72
C ILE A 140 -11.21 -5.78 -10.59
N ALA A 141 -10.01 -5.52 -10.05
CA ALA A 141 -8.92 -4.95 -10.84
C ALA A 141 -8.50 -5.87 -11.98
N ASN A 142 -8.76 -7.17 -11.85
CA ASN A 142 -8.39 -8.19 -12.81
C ASN A 142 -9.59 -8.76 -13.61
N ILE A 143 -10.74 -8.09 -13.62
CA ILE A 143 -11.87 -8.45 -14.52
C ILE A 143 -11.45 -8.58 -15.98
N PRO A 144 -10.56 -7.72 -16.54
CA PRO A 144 -10.11 -7.86 -17.92
C PRO A 144 -9.27 -9.12 -18.17
N ILE A 145 -8.75 -9.78 -17.14
CA ILE A 145 -7.93 -10.99 -17.28
C ILE A 145 -8.83 -12.20 -17.54
N PRO A 146 -8.70 -12.89 -18.68
CA PRO A 146 -9.56 -14.03 -18.99
C PRO A 146 -9.42 -15.15 -17.96
N GLY A 147 -10.54 -15.78 -17.58
CA GLY A 147 -10.53 -16.88 -16.62
C GLY A 147 -9.69 -18.10 -17.03
N VAL A 148 -9.37 -18.24 -18.35
CA VAL A 148 -8.44 -19.26 -18.85
C VAL A 148 -7.02 -19.06 -18.31
N TYR A 149 -6.60 -17.83 -18.06
CA TYR A 149 -5.30 -17.49 -17.50
C TYR A 149 -5.10 -18.15 -16.12
N TYR A 150 -6.08 -17.98 -15.23
CA TYR A 150 -6.05 -18.59 -13.90
C TYR A 150 -6.33 -20.09 -13.91
N ARG A 151 -7.10 -20.60 -14.91
CA ARG A 151 -7.27 -22.04 -15.11
C ARG A 151 -5.96 -22.73 -15.50
N SER A 152 -5.14 -22.07 -16.32
CA SER A 152 -3.78 -22.54 -16.63
C SER A 152 -2.95 -22.66 -15.36
N MET A 153 -2.89 -21.63 -14.52
CA MET A 153 -2.14 -21.67 -13.27
C MET A 153 -2.59 -22.85 -12.38
N ARG A 154 -3.90 -23.05 -12.22
CA ARG A 154 -4.43 -24.18 -11.43
C ARG A 154 -4.09 -25.53 -12.03
N LYS A 155 -4.06 -25.67 -13.36
CA LYS A 155 -3.67 -26.90 -14.05
C LYS A 155 -2.24 -27.30 -13.76
N HIS A 156 -1.34 -26.32 -13.54
CA HIS A 156 0.06 -26.53 -13.19
C HIS A 156 0.31 -26.56 -11.66
N GLY A 157 -0.74 -26.69 -10.85
CA GLY A 157 -0.60 -26.88 -9.40
C GLY A 157 -0.60 -25.61 -8.56
N VAL A 158 -0.74 -24.41 -9.15
CA VAL A 158 -0.86 -23.16 -8.39
C VAL A 158 -2.26 -23.06 -7.76
N GLU A 159 -2.31 -22.87 -6.46
CA GLU A 159 -3.55 -22.57 -5.75
C GLU A 159 -3.92 -21.10 -5.98
N VAL A 160 -5.02 -20.86 -6.70
CA VAL A 160 -5.50 -19.50 -7.00
C VAL A 160 -6.79 -19.22 -6.25
N CYS A 161 -6.76 -18.22 -5.39
CA CYS A 161 -7.92 -17.68 -4.67
C CYS A 161 -8.23 -16.25 -5.17
N ASN A 162 -9.49 -15.89 -5.21
CA ASN A 162 -9.91 -14.54 -5.56
C ASN A 162 -10.35 -13.80 -4.29
N PHE A 163 -9.80 -12.64 -4.06
CA PHE A 163 -10.30 -11.75 -3.03
C PHE A 163 -11.68 -11.23 -3.45
N THR A 164 -12.70 -11.66 -2.72
CA THR A 164 -14.09 -11.26 -2.96
C THR A 164 -14.82 -11.05 -1.64
N PRO A 165 -14.79 -9.83 -1.06
CA PRO A 165 -15.52 -9.55 0.17
C PRO A 165 -17.05 -9.67 0.01
N TYR A 166 -17.55 -9.81 -1.23
CA TYR A 166 -18.98 -9.75 -1.62
C TYR A 166 -19.57 -11.07 -2.15
N ARG A 167 -19.03 -12.21 -1.76
CA ARG A 167 -19.22 -13.51 -2.42
C ARG A 167 -20.68 -14.05 -2.56
N HIS A 168 -21.76 -13.42 -2.11
CA HIS A 168 -23.04 -14.13 -2.05
C HIS A 168 -24.32 -13.45 -2.56
N ASN A 169 -24.30 -12.18 -2.98
CA ASN A 169 -25.43 -11.59 -3.69
C ASN A 169 -25.09 -10.22 -4.34
N LEU A 170 -25.94 -9.79 -5.29
CA LEU A 170 -25.79 -8.51 -6.01
C LEU A 170 -25.73 -7.30 -5.06
N ILE A 171 -26.47 -7.34 -3.96
CA ILE A 171 -26.48 -6.26 -2.96
C ILE A 171 -25.11 -6.14 -2.29
N ASN A 172 -24.49 -7.26 -1.90
CA ASN A 172 -23.13 -7.26 -1.35
C ASN A 172 -22.11 -6.80 -2.39
N PHE A 173 -22.24 -7.19 -3.65
CA PHE A 173 -21.39 -6.71 -4.73
C PHE A 173 -21.46 -5.19 -4.84
N LEU A 174 -22.63 -4.59 -4.92
CA LEU A 174 -22.81 -3.16 -5.06
C LEU A 174 -22.33 -2.35 -3.82
N THR A 175 -22.45 -2.93 -2.63
CA THR A 175 -22.12 -2.24 -1.37
C THR A 175 -20.67 -2.37 -0.95
N LEU A 176 -20.00 -3.45 -1.39
CA LEU A 176 -18.61 -3.75 -1.04
C LEU A 176 -17.64 -3.53 -2.21
N LEU A 177 -18.12 -2.94 -3.30
CA LEU A 177 -17.32 -2.66 -4.50
C LEU A 177 -16.09 -1.80 -4.21
N ASN A 178 -16.17 -0.93 -3.21
CA ASN A 178 -15.08 -0.05 -2.79
C ASN A 178 -14.09 -0.72 -1.82
N TYR A 179 -14.46 -1.86 -1.22
CA TYR A 179 -13.56 -2.62 -0.35
C TYR A 179 -12.63 -3.49 -1.19
N ARG A 180 -11.46 -2.94 -1.51
CA ARG A 180 -10.48 -3.52 -2.43
C ARG A 180 -9.25 -4.01 -1.68
N ASP A 181 -8.72 -5.11 -2.12
CA ASP A 181 -7.39 -5.51 -1.68
C ASP A 181 -6.32 -4.82 -2.53
N HIS A 182 -5.75 -3.75 -1.97
CA HIS A 182 -4.74 -2.95 -2.67
C HIS A 182 -3.31 -3.33 -2.25
N ARG A 183 -3.14 -4.40 -1.50
CA ARG A 183 -1.83 -4.92 -1.10
C ARG A 183 -1.09 -5.53 -2.28
N LYS A 184 0.22 -5.53 -2.19
CA LYS A 184 1.14 -6.16 -3.12
C LYS A 184 2.21 -6.83 -2.28
N THR A 185 2.02 -8.12 -2.03
CA THR A 185 2.84 -8.87 -1.08
C THR A 185 3.30 -10.18 -1.70
N VAL A 186 4.58 -10.50 -1.55
CA VAL A 186 5.12 -11.83 -1.81
C VAL A 186 5.86 -12.28 -0.56
N VAL A 187 5.64 -13.53 -0.15
CA VAL A 187 6.43 -14.17 0.90
C VAL A 187 6.94 -15.50 0.37
N ILE A 188 8.26 -15.71 0.47
CA ILE A 188 8.95 -16.88 -0.03
C ILE A 188 9.60 -17.61 1.15
N ASP A 189 9.17 -18.85 1.40
CA ASP A 189 9.69 -19.73 2.45
C ASP A 189 9.73 -19.10 3.86
N GLY A 190 8.92 -18.05 4.12
CA GLY A 190 8.96 -17.26 5.35
C GLY A 190 10.27 -16.51 5.61
N LYS A 191 11.14 -16.40 4.63
CA LYS A 191 12.50 -15.83 4.73
C LYS A 191 12.65 -14.51 4.01
N VAL A 192 12.04 -14.39 2.83
CA VAL A 192 12.08 -13.20 1.99
C VAL A 192 10.67 -12.72 1.76
N ALA A 193 10.49 -11.41 1.79
CA ALA A 193 9.21 -10.80 1.40
C ALA A 193 9.41 -9.57 0.53
N TYR A 194 8.39 -9.28 -0.27
CA TYR A 194 8.27 -8.08 -1.09
C TYR A 194 6.99 -7.35 -0.75
N THR A 195 7.05 -6.02 -0.66
CA THR A 195 5.87 -5.15 -0.52
C THR A 195 6.17 -3.73 -1.01
N GLY A 196 5.12 -2.95 -1.29
CA GLY A 196 5.22 -1.57 -1.77
C GLY A 196 4.24 -1.25 -2.89
N GLY A 197 4.49 -0.19 -3.68
CA GLY A 197 3.54 0.34 -4.65
C GLY A 197 3.41 -0.47 -5.95
N MET A 198 4.47 -1.18 -6.38
CA MET A 198 4.55 -1.79 -7.72
C MET A 198 3.68 -3.03 -7.87
N ASN A 199 2.77 -3.05 -8.84
CA ASN A 199 2.07 -4.25 -9.30
C ASN A 199 2.96 -5.11 -10.22
N ILE A 200 2.37 -6.16 -10.79
CA ILE A 200 3.02 -7.07 -11.74
C ILE A 200 2.46 -6.79 -13.14
N ASN A 201 3.08 -5.89 -13.86
CA ASN A 201 2.88 -5.64 -15.29
C ASN A 201 3.97 -4.71 -15.84
N ASP A 202 4.08 -4.62 -17.17
CA ASP A 202 5.14 -3.87 -17.87
C ASP A 202 5.09 -2.36 -17.61
N ASN A 203 3.95 -1.79 -17.24
CA ASN A 203 3.91 -0.38 -16.83
C ASN A 203 4.80 -0.15 -15.62
N TYR A 204 4.72 -1.00 -14.61
CA TYR A 204 5.57 -0.91 -13.42
C TYR A 204 7.01 -1.34 -13.68
N PHE A 205 7.23 -2.28 -14.58
CA PHE A 205 8.60 -2.76 -14.87
C PHE A 205 9.40 -1.81 -15.76
N CYS A 206 8.73 -1.06 -16.65
CA CYS A 206 9.43 -0.33 -17.71
C CYS A 206 9.04 1.14 -17.90
N ARG A 207 7.93 1.62 -17.33
CA ARG A 207 7.33 2.90 -17.71
C ARG A 207 7.01 3.83 -16.55
N TRP A 208 6.75 3.29 -15.36
CA TRP A 208 6.30 4.06 -14.21
C TRP A 208 7.39 4.13 -13.16
N ARG A 209 7.48 5.28 -12.52
CA ARG A 209 8.31 5.49 -11.34
C ARG A 209 7.50 5.09 -10.11
N ASP A 210 7.86 4.00 -9.44
CA ASP A 210 7.22 3.56 -8.20
C ASP A 210 8.28 3.08 -7.20
N THR A 211 7.89 2.85 -5.96
CA THR A 211 8.78 2.36 -4.90
C THR A 211 8.27 1.05 -4.32
N HIS A 212 9.16 0.09 -4.19
CA HIS A 212 8.90 -1.23 -3.63
C HIS A 212 10.03 -1.60 -2.67
N MET A 213 9.84 -2.66 -1.90
CA MET A 213 10.88 -3.17 -1.00
C MET A 213 11.01 -4.68 -1.11
N ARG A 214 12.24 -5.16 -0.91
CA ARG A 214 12.55 -6.53 -0.52
C ARG A 214 12.97 -6.52 0.95
N LEU A 215 12.41 -7.41 1.74
CA LEU A 215 12.61 -7.50 3.18
C LEU A 215 13.07 -8.90 3.56
N THR A 216 13.98 -8.98 4.52
CA THR A 216 14.33 -10.22 5.22
C THR A 216 14.38 -9.95 6.72
N GLY A 217 14.36 -11.00 7.55
CA GLY A 217 14.31 -10.85 8.98
C GLY A 217 12.89 -10.95 9.55
N ASN A 218 12.71 -10.48 10.79
CA ASN A 218 11.47 -10.70 11.55
C ASN A 218 10.25 -9.93 11.00
N ALA A 219 10.44 -8.87 10.19
CA ALA A 219 9.34 -8.15 9.55
C ALA A 219 8.55 -9.05 8.59
N VAL A 220 9.18 -10.10 8.04
CA VAL A 220 8.53 -11.07 7.15
C VAL A 220 7.36 -11.79 7.85
N ASP A 221 7.41 -11.99 9.17
CA ASP A 221 6.34 -12.65 9.93
C ASP A 221 5.01 -11.89 9.84
N MET A 222 5.04 -10.55 9.92
CA MET A 222 3.83 -9.76 9.85
C MET A 222 3.24 -9.78 8.43
N LEU A 223 4.09 -9.76 7.39
CA LEU A 223 3.66 -9.92 6.00
C LEU A 223 3.05 -11.29 5.77
N GLN A 224 3.67 -12.34 6.32
CA GLN A 224 3.16 -13.70 6.29
C GLN A 224 1.80 -13.83 7.00
N ALA A 225 1.67 -13.27 8.20
CA ALA A 225 0.43 -13.28 8.97
C ALA A 225 -0.70 -12.56 8.20
N THR A 226 -0.39 -11.40 7.61
CA THR A 226 -1.34 -10.61 6.80
C THR A 226 -1.81 -11.39 5.57
N PHE A 227 -0.90 -12.02 4.83
CA PHE A 227 -1.25 -12.86 3.69
C PHE A 227 -2.14 -14.03 4.10
N LEU A 228 -1.78 -14.77 5.15
CA LEU A 228 -2.53 -15.94 5.62
C LEU A 228 -3.95 -15.56 6.07
N ASP A 229 -4.10 -14.43 6.74
CA ASP A 229 -5.41 -13.91 7.15
C ASP A 229 -6.29 -13.62 5.92
N THR A 230 -5.75 -12.92 4.92
CA THR A 230 -6.47 -12.61 3.68
C THR A 230 -6.77 -13.88 2.85
N TRP A 231 -5.82 -14.82 2.80
CA TRP A 231 -5.98 -16.10 2.12
C TRP A 231 -7.16 -16.91 2.67
N ILE A 232 -7.20 -17.10 4.00
CA ILE A 232 -8.26 -17.87 4.66
C ILE A 232 -9.60 -17.14 4.61
N SER A 233 -9.62 -15.82 4.84
CA SER A 233 -10.85 -15.03 4.76
C SER A 233 -11.46 -15.03 3.34
N SER A 234 -10.63 -15.20 2.32
CA SER A 234 -11.02 -15.38 0.92
C SER A 234 -11.47 -16.82 0.57
N GLY A 235 -11.43 -17.75 1.54
CA GLY A 235 -11.83 -19.16 1.39
C GLY A 235 -10.71 -20.10 0.97
N GLY A 236 -9.47 -19.64 1.00
CA GLY A 236 -8.28 -20.47 0.81
C GLY A 236 -8.09 -21.44 2.00
N LYS A 237 -7.42 -22.55 1.75
CA LYS A 237 -7.12 -23.57 2.76
C LYS A 237 -5.62 -23.69 2.97
N LEU A 238 -5.22 -24.07 4.17
CA LEU A 238 -3.85 -24.44 4.50
C LEU A 238 -3.71 -25.94 4.58
N ASP A 239 -2.61 -26.47 4.10
CA ASP A 239 -2.27 -27.91 4.12
C ASP A 239 -1.33 -28.26 5.30
N LYS A 240 -0.79 -27.27 5.96
CA LYS A 240 0.06 -27.40 7.15
C LYS A 240 -0.49 -26.60 8.32
N PRO A 241 -0.13 -26.91 9.56
CA PRO A 241 -0.39 -26.06 10.71
C PRO A 241 0.18 -24.66 10.52
N ILE A 242 -0.45 -23.67 11.13
CA ILE A 242 -0.11 -22.26 10.93
C ILE A 242 1.34 -21.95 11.32
N ASP A 243 1.85 -22.61 12.37
CA ASP A 243 3.21 -22.42 12.88
C ASP A 243 4.29 -22.82 11.86
N HIS A 244 3.96 -23.69 10.91
CA HIS A 244 4.85 -24.09 9.82
C HIS A 244 5.29 -22.91 8.95
N TYR A 245 4.44 -21.90 8.83
CA TYR A 245 4.69 -20.75 7.96
C TYR A 245 5.51 -19.63 8.62
N PHE A 246 5.89 -19.79 9.90
CA PHE A 246 6.70 -18.83 10.66
C PHE A 246 8.06 -19.44 10.99
N VAL A 247 9.03 -19.15 10.12
CA VAL A 247 10.38 -19.73 10.21
C VAL A 247 11.19 -19.02 11.28
N ARG A 248 11.90 -19.78 12.12
CA ARG A 248 12.73 -19.23 13.21
C ARG A 248 14.12 -18.81 12.73
N GLU A 249 14.70 -19.55 11.82
CA GLU A 249 16.03 -19.25 11.24
C GLU A 249 15.87 -18.50 9.92
N LYS A 250 15.96 -17.19 9.99
CA LYS A 250 15.72 -16.29 8.85
C LYS A 250 16.98 -15.55 8.49
N GLN A 251 17.85 -16.15 7.71
CA GLN A 251 18.98 -15.41 7.14
C GLN A 251 19.25 -15.87 5.70
N PRO A 252 18.50 -15.37 4.71
CA PRO A 252 18.97 -15.42 3.34
C PRO A 252 20.16 -14.45 3.20
N GLU A 253 21.09 -14.81 2.31
CA GLU A 253 22.23 -13.94 1.99
C GLU A 253 21.73 -12.54 1.56
N PRO A 254 22.45 -11.48 1.96
CA PRO A 254 22.17 -10.13 1.51
C PRO A 254 22.25 -10.04 -0.01
N VAL A 255 21.29 -9.38 -0.63
CA VAL A 255 21.28 -9.16 -2.08
C VAL A 255 21.79 -7.75 -2.36
N PRO A 256 22.88 -7.60 -3.12
CA PRO A 256 23.38 -6.30 -3.50
C PRO A 256 22.34 -5.50 -4.29
N SER A 257 22.08 -4.28 -3.88
CA SER A 257 21.29 -3.29 -4.60
C SER A 257 21.77 -1.88 -4.27
N THR A 258 21.29 -0.89 -5.01
CA THR A 258 21.68 0.52 -4.80
C THR A 258 21.34 1.01 -3.40
N TYR A 259 20.19 0.56 -2.86
CA TYR A 259 19.68 0.95 -1.55
C TYR A 259 19.46 -0.29 -0.69
N ALA A 260 20.54 -0.87 -0.16
CA ALA A 260 20.52 -2.05 0.70
C ALA A 260 20.98 -1.70 2.11
N PHE A 261 20.20 -2.07 3.11
CA PHE A 261 20.41 -1.73 4.52
C PHE A 261 20.17 -2.95 5.40
N GLU A 262 21.00 -3.12 6.43
CA GLU A 262 20.90 -4.23 7.39
C GLU A 262 20.69 -3.72 8.82
N GLY A 263 20.18 -4.57 9.70
CA GLY A 263 19.99 -4.27 11.12
C GLY A 263 18.86 -3.28 11.42
N LYS A 264 17.88 -3.11 10.52
CA LYS A 264 16.89 -2.04 10.61
C LYS A 264 15.70 -2.38 11.49
N HIS A 265 15.12 -1.32 12.13
CA HIS A 265 13.86 -1.38 12.85
C HIS A 265 12.72 -1.16 11.86
N VAL A 266 11.88 -2.16 11.69
CA VAL A 266 10.80 -2.17 10.71
C VAL A 266 9.46 -2.50 11.39
N GLN A 267 8.43 -1.75 11.06
CA GLN A 267 7.09 -1.97 11.55
C GLN A 267 6.12 -2.07 10.37
N ILE A 268 5.54 -3.25 10.19
CA ILE A 268 4.53 -3.50 9.16
C ILE A 268 3.16 -3.14 9.71
N VAL A 269 2.44 -2.30 9.00
CA VAL A 269 1.14 -1.78 9.41
C VAL A 269 0.12 -2.12 8.31
N PRO A 270 -0.54 -3.28 8.41
CA PRO A 270 -1.69 -3.57 7.57
C PRO A 270 -2.89 -2.75 8.01
N ASP A 271 -3.60 -2.18 7.06
CA ASP A 271 -4.91 -1.59 7.27
C ASP A 271 -6.01 -2.47 6.67
N ASP A 272 -7.14 -2.48 7.36
CA ASP A 272 -8.31 -3.26 7.02
C ASP A 272 -9.57 -2.39 7.24
N PRO A 273 -10.41 -2.18 6.22
CA PRO A 273 -11.63 -1.38 6.35
C PRO A 273 -12.64 -1.98 7.34
N SER A 274 -12.51 -3.25 7.73
CA SER A 274 -13.34 -3.87 8.76
C SER A 274 -12.88 -3.53 10.19
N SER A 275 -11.64 -3.07 10.36
CA SER A 275 -11.10 -2.65 11.66
C SER A 275 -11.69 -1.32 12.11
N ASP A 276 -11.97 -1.20 13.41
CA ASP A 276 -12.32 0.09 14.02
C ASP A 276 -11.12 1.02 14.16
N MET A 277 -9.92 0.44 14.13
CA MET A 277 -8.65 1.16 14.22
C MET A 277 -8.18 1.54 12.82
N ARG A 278 -8.11 2.84 12.55
CA ARG A 278 -7.54 3.42 11.33
C ARG A 278 -6.04 3.67 11.55
N THR A 279 -5.26 2.60 11.56
CA THR A 279 -3.88 2.63 12.04
C THR A 279 -2.98 3.50 11.17
N ALA A 280 -3.10 3.44 9.83
CA ALA A 280 -2.33 4.32 8.96
C ALA A 280 -2.75 5.78 9.10
N GLN A 281 -4.05 6.08 9.24
CA GLN A 281 -4.50 7.45 9.48
C GLN A 281 -3.92 8.01 10.77
N MET A 282 -3.98 7.22 11.85
CA MET A 282 -3.40 7.62 13.14
C MET A 282 -1.89 7.87 13.04
N ALA A 283 -1.18 7.01 12.28
CA ALA A 283 0.25 7.19 12.07
C ALA A 283 0.57 8.46 11.25
N TYR A 284 -0.18 8.72 10.19
CA TYR A 284 0.00 9.92 9.37
C TYR A 284 -0.31 11.20 10.15
N GLU A 285 -1.43 11.22 10.88
CA GLU A 285 -1.79 12.33 11.75
C GLU A 285 -0.69 12.59 12.78
N TRP A 286 -0.22 11.52 13.45
CA TRP A 286 0.87 11.63 14.41
C TRP A 286 2.14 12.23 13.78
N VAL A 287 2.52 11.78 12.59
CA VAL A 287 3.70 12.30 11.88
C VAL A 287 3.55 13.79 11.60
N PHE A 288 2.42 14.23 11.06
CA PHE A 288 2.21 15.65 10.78
C PHE A 288 2.16 16.48 12.05
N ASP A 289 1.57 15.98 13.14
CA ASP A 289 1.47 16.71 14.41
C ASP A 289 2.81 16.84 15.12
N ASN A 290 3.73 15.89 14.95
CA ASN A 290 4.98 15.82 15.67
C ASN A 290 6.23 16.13 14.82
N ALA A 291 6.15 16.22 13.50
CA ALA A 291 7.27 16.62 12.65
C ALA A 291 7.86 17.97 13.07
N GLN A 292 9.19 18.05 13.12
CA GLN A 292 9.94 19.22 13.60
C GLN A 292 10.55 20.03 12.45
N HIS A 293 11.04 19.36 11.40
CA HIS A 293 11.79 20.01 10.33
C HIS A 293 11.10 19.87 8.98
N TYR A 294 10.75 18.63 8.56
CA TYR A 294 10.13 18.42 7.27
C TYR A 294 9.36 17.07 7.18
N VAL A 295 8.39 17.05 6.26
CA VAL A 295 7.76 15.82 5.76
C VAL A 295 7.69 15.91 4.23
N TYR A 296 8.38 15.01 3.53
CA TYR A 296 8.35 14.90 2.08
C TYR A 296 7.51 13.71 1.66
N ILE A 297 6.52 13.93 0.82
CA ILE A 297 5.48 12.96 0.50
C ILE A 297 5.41 12.75 -1.01
N GLN A 298 5.42 11.48 -1.45
CA GLN A 298 5.10 11.08 -2.82
C GLN A 298 3.79 10.30 -2.83
N THR A 299 2.84 10.70 -3.66
CA THR A 299 1.59 9.97 -3.86
C THR A 299 1.02 10.26 -5.25
N PRO A 300 0.49 9.26 -5.98
CA PRO A 300 -0.15 9.51 -7.28
C PRO A 300 -1.51 10.18 -7.13
N TYR A 301 -2.22 9.92 -6.02
CA TYR A 301 -3.58 10.40 -5.78
C TYR A 301 -3.65 11.11 -4.43
N PHE A 302 -4.29 12.28 -4.45
CA PHE A 302 -4.35 13.16 -3.29
C PHE A 302 -5.76 13.69 -3.06
N ALA A 303 -6.47 13.04 -2.18
CA ALA A 303 -7.79 13.43 -1.70
C ALA A 303 -7.97 12.96 -0.24
N PRO A 304 -7.12 13.45 0.68
CA PRO A 304 -7.05 12.92 2.04
C PRO A 304 -8.33 13.19 2.84
N PRO A 305 -8.62 12.35 3.86
CA PRO A 305 -9.59 12.68 4.88
C PRO A 305 -9.30 14.05 5.52
N LYS A 306 -10.37 14.74 5.91
CA LYS A 306 -10.26 16.13 6.40
C LYS A 306 -9.27 16.28 7.56
N HIS A 307 -9.26 15.38 8.52
CA HIS A 307 -8.37 15.45 9.69
C HIS A 307 -6.89 15.32 9.28
N ILE A 308 -6.57 14.46 8.32
CA ILE A 308 -5.21 14.32 7.78
C ILE A 308 -4.78 15.61 7.04
N LEU A 309 -5.66 16.15 6.20
CA LEU A 309 -5.40 17.42 5.53
C LEU A 309 -5.20 18.57 6.51
N ASP A 310 -5.99 18.62 7.58
CA ASP A 310 -5.87 19.64 8.63
C ASP A 310 -4.56 19.48 9.42
N ALA A 311 -4.13 18.24 9.72
CA ALA A 311 -2.83 17.96 10.34
C ALA A 311 -1.66 18.38 9.43
N MET A 312 -1.71 18.07 8.12
CA MET A 312 -0.72 18.54 7.14
C MET A 312 -0.60 20.06 7.10
N LYS A 313 -1.76 20.76 7.02
CA LYS A 313 -1.79 22.22 7.04
C LYS A 313 -1.30 22.78 8.38
N GLY A 314 -1.62 22.10 9.48
CA GLY A 314 -1.13 22.43 10.82
C GLY A 314 0.40 22.36 10.90
N ALA A 315 1.01 21.30 10.36
CA ALA A 315 2.47 21.15 10.28
C ALA A 315 3.12 22.31 9.50
N ALA A 316 2.63 22.60 8.30
CA ALA A 316 3.14 23.68 7.48
C ALA A 316 3.04 25.06 8.18
N ARG A 317 1.92 25.34 8.83
CA ARG A 317 1.73 26.59 9.60
C ARG A 317 2.63 26.70 10.83
N ARG A 318 3.09 25.59 11.40
CA ARG A 318 4.13 25.56 12.44
C ARG A 318 5.55 25.78 11.91
N GLY A 319 5.72 25.88 10.58
CA GLY A 319 7.03 26.07 9.94
C GLY A 319 7.72 24.77 9.52
N VAL A 320 7.04 23.63 9.61
CA VAL A 320 7.54 22.36 9.09
C VAL A 320 7.53 22.40 7.56
N GLY A 321 8.62 22.00 6.92
CA GLY A 321 8.76 21.93 5.47
C GLY A 321 7.96 20.80 4.84
N VAL A 322 6.63 20.96 4.68
CA VAL A 322 5.79 19.96 4.03
C VAL A 322 5.86 20.10 2.51
N VAL A 323 6.37 19.06 1.83
CA VAL A 323 6.47 19.02 0.36
C VAL A 323 5.69 17.82 -0.17
N LEU A 324 4.73 18.09 -1.05
CA LEU A 324 3.87 17.09 -1.67
C LEU A 324 4.25 16.94 -3.16
N MET A 325 4.72 15.76 -3.54
CA MET A 325 5.01 15.39 -4.92
C MET A 325 3.88 14.57 -5.51
N LEU A 326 3.39 15.01 -6.67
CA LEU A 326 2.29 14.40 -7.42
C LEU A 326 2.67 14.26 -8.89
N PRO A 327 2.04 13.38 -9.65
CA PRO A 327 2.22 13.34 -11.10
C PRO A 327 1.62 14.60 -11.74
N GLU A 328 2.33 15.18 -12.71
CA GLU A 328 1.81 16.28 -13.54
C GLU A 328 0.58 15.82 -14.34
N LYS A 329 0.66 14.60 -14.88
CA LYS A 329 -0.40 13.96 -15.67
C LYS A 329 -0.83 12.65 -14.98
N PRO A 330 -1.93 12.65 -14.22
CA PRO A 330 -2.49 11.41 -13.69
C PRO A 330 -2.86 10.43 -14.81
N ASP A 331 -2.77 9.15 -14.52
CA ASP A 331 -3.14 8.05 -15.40
C ASP A 331 -4.65 8.02 -15.71
N HIS A 332 -5.46 8.59 -14.83
CA HIS A 332 -6.91 8.69 -14.99
C HIS A 332 -7.37 10.16 -15.04
N PRO A 333 -8.09 10.60 -16.12
CA PRO A 333 -8.46 12.01 -16.30
C PRO A 333 -9.30 12.60 -15.15
N LEU A 334 -10.18 11.81 -14.52
CA LEU A 334 -11.04 12.27 -13.44
C LEU A 334 -10.22 12.60 -12.16
N LEU A 335 -9.19 11.84 -11.89
CA LEU A 335 -8.30 12.03 -10.72
C LEU A 335 -7.51 13.34 -10.82
N ARG A 336 -7.29 13.85 -12.02
CA ARG A 336 -6.69 15.18 -12.22
C ARG A 336 -7.49 16.28 -11.52
N TYR A 337 -8.81 16.29 -11.69
CA TYR A 337 -9.66 17.32 -11.06
C TYR A 337 -9.78 17.10 -9.56
N THR A 338 -9.83 15.86 -9.12
CA THR A 338 -9.91 15.52 -7.71
C THR A 338 -8.65 15.96 -6.95
N ASN A 339 -7.45 15.61 -7.42
CA ASN A 339 -6.18 16.04 -6.82
C ASN A 339 -6.11 17.58 -6.73
N ARG A 340 -6.39 18.26 -7.86
CA ARG A 340 -6.33 19.71 -7.99
C ARG A 340 -7.29 20.47 -7.07
N ALA A 341 -8.38 19.83 -6.66
CA ALA A 341 -9.38 20.43 -5.77
C ALA A 341 -8.86 20.75 -4.36
N TYR A 342 -7.71 20.18 -3.99
CA TYR A 342 -7.06 20.38 -2.69
C TYR A 342 -5.84 21.31 -2.75
N TYR A 343 -5.34 21.64 -3.94
CA TYR A 343 -4.06 22.35 -4.06
C TYR A 343 -4.11 23.77 -3.51
N GLU A 344 -5.20 24.52 -3.73
CA GLU A 344 -5.33 25.90 -3.27
C GLU A 344 -5.18 26.00 -1.75
N GLU A 345 -5.94 25.21 -1.00
CA GLU A 345 -5.87 25.22 0.46
C GLU A 345 -4.54 24.68 1.04
N CYS A 346 -3.85 23.80 0.30
CA CYS A 346 -2.50 23.35 0.64
C CYS A 346 -1.48 24.49 0.46
N LEU A 347 -1.49 25.15 -0.70
CA LEU A 347 -0.61 26.27 -1.01
C LEU A 347 -0.83 27.45 -0.05
N GLU A 348 -2.10 27.77 0.29
CA GLU A 348 -2.46 28.80 1.28
C GLU A 348 -1.92 28.48 2.69
N ALA A 349 -1.81 27.20 3.02
CA ALA A 349 -1.26 26.75 4.30
C ALA A 349 0.27 26.73 4.33
N GLY A 350 0.96 26.95 3.18
CA GLY A 350 2.41 26.90 3.06
C GLY A 350 2.95 25.51 2.67
N ILE A 351 2.08 24.54 2.30
CA ILE A 351 2.53 23.27 1.73
C ILE A 351 3.05 23.51 0.32
N ARG A 352 4.27 23.06 0.05
CA ARG A 352 4.86 23.13 -1.29
C ARG A 352 4.31 21.95 -2.11
N ILE A 353 3.84 22.23 -3.32
CA ILE A 353 3.36 21.22 -4.27
C ILE A 353 4.29 21.19 -5.46
N VAL A 354 4.89 20.03 -5.72
CA VAL A 354 5.76 19.79 -6.86
C VAL A 354 5.13 18.73 -7.77
N LEU A 355 5.00 19.04 -9.04
CA LEU A 355 4.40 18.17 -10.05
C LEU A 355 5.50 17.52 -10.87
N ARG A 356 5.64 16.21 -10.78
CA ARG A 356 6.64 15.44 -11.51
C ARG A 356 6.22 15.24 -12.96
N GLY A 357 7.03 15.73 -13.87
CA GLY A 357 6.92 15.49 -15.30
C GLY A 357 7.51 14.14 -15.72
N GLY A 358 7.48 13.87 -17.03
CA GLY A 358 8.03 12.64 -17.60
C GLY A 358 7.21 11.40 -17.27
N GLU A 359 7.85 10.35 -16.74
CA GLU A 359 7.21 9.10 -16.37
C GLU A 359 6.20 9.31 -15.23
N PHE A 360 5.09 8.57 -15.30
CA PHE A 360 4.08 8.63 -14.25
C PHE A 360 4.63 8.13 -12.91
N ILE A 361 4.59 8.99 -11.89
CA ILE A 361 4.98 8.61 -10.53
C ILE A 361 3.79 7.95 -9.81
N HIS A 362 4.02 6.73 -9.33
CA HIS A 362 3.02 5.95 -8.60
C HIS A 362 3.48 5.60 -7.17
N SER A 363 4.57 6.17 -6.69
CA SER A 363 5.10 5.93 -5.34
C SER A 363 4.15 6.40 -4.25
N LYS A 364 4.11 5.66 -3.15
CA LYS A 364 3.39 5.99 -1.92
C LYS A 364 4.39 5.93 -0.78
N THR A 365 5.10 7.04 -0.60
CA THR A 365 6.17 7.13 0.39
C THR A 365 6.12 8.46 1.11
N PHE A 366 6.61 8.47 2.32
CA PHE A 366 7.08 9.69 2.93
C PHE A 366 8.40 9.49 3.69
N VAL A 367 9.09 10.60 3.93
CA VAL A 367 10.23 10.68 4.83
C VAL A 367 10.08 11.88 5.75
N CYS A 368 10.41 11.69 7.03
CA CYS A 368 10.26 12.71 8.08
C CYS A 368 11.55 12.83 8.88
N ASP A 369 12.04 14.08 9.02
CA ASP A 369 13.08 14.52 9.96
C ASP A 369 14.34 13.64 10.00
N ASP A 370 14.78 13.10 8.86
CA ASP A 370 15.96 12.24 8.68
C ASP A 370 15.94 10.90 9.44
N TYR A 371 14.84 10.50 10.08
CA TYR A 371 14.80 9.29 10.92
C TYR A 371 13.64 8.34 10.66
N LEU A 372 12.59 8.80 10.01
CA LEU A 372 11.43 7.97 9.71
C LEU A 372 11.18 7.91 8.22
N SER A 373 11.09 6.71 7.67
CA SER A 373 10.61 6.44 6.32
C SER A 373 9.31 5.62 6.35
N GLN A 374 8.40 5.93 5.45
CA GLN A 374 7.27 5.05 5.15
C GLN A 374 7.30 4.72 3.66
N ILE A 375 7.10 3.44 3.35
CA ILE A 375 6.93 2.91 1.99
C ILE A 375 5.76 1.93 2.04
N GLY A 376 4.76 2.12 1.17
CA GLY A 376 3.57 1.27 1.27
C GLY A 376 2.70 1.24 0.03
N THR A 377 1.48 0.79 0.23
CA THR A 377 0.47 0.66 -0.82
C THR A 377 -0.55 1.79 -0.78
N SER A 378 -0.70 2.50 0.36
CA SER A 378 -1.73 3.51 0.60
C SER A 378 -1.45 4.80 -0.15
N ASN A 379 -2.35 5.19 -1.04
CA ASN A 379 -2.39 6.56 -1.55
C ASN A 379 -2.82 7.52 -0.43
N MET A 380 -2.52 8.80 -0.59
CA MET A 380 -3.00 9.84 0.31
C MET A 380 -4.43 10.26 -0.10
N ASP A 381 -5.35 9.30 -0.12
CA ASP A 381 -6.76 9.50 -0.48
C ASP A 381 -7.71 8.76 0.46
N MET A 382 -8.98 9.17 0.46
CA MET A 382 -10.02 8.58 1.32
C MET A 382 -10.22 7.10 1.05
N ARG A 383 -10.12 6.69 -0.23
CA ARG A 383 -10.33 5.29 -0.60
C ARG A 383 -9.28 4.38 0.00
N SER A 384 -8.00 4.72 -0.15
CA SER A 384 -6.92 3.96 0.45
C SER A 384 -6.98 3.97 1.97
N LEU A 385 -7.26 5.12 2.57
CA LEU A 385 -7.21 5.28 4.02
C LEU A 385 -8.48 4.81 4.77
N GLU A 386 -9.62 4.61 4.06
CA GLU A 386 -10.89 4.24 4.72
C GLU A 386 -11.52 2.96 4.18
N LEU A 387 -11.29 2.60 2.92
CA LEU A 387 -12.08 1.58 2.22
C LEU A 387 -11.25 0.41 1.68
N SER A 388 -9.93 0.57 1.52
CA SER A 388 -9.08 -0.48 0.97
C SER A 388 -8.34 -1.25 2.06
N TYR A 389 -8.02 -2.51 1.75
CA TYR A 389 -6.98 -3.25 2.45
C TYR A 389 -5.64 -2.76 1.96
N GLU A 390 -4.85 -2.20 2.83
CA GLU A 390 -3.57 -1.59 2.52
C GLU A 390 -2.47 -2.18 3.40
N LEU A 391 -1.22 -1.87 3.07
CA LEU A 391 -0.07 -2.27 3.85
C LEU A 391 1.00 -1.19 3.77
N ASN A 392 1.38 -0.65 4.92
CA ASN A 392 2.40 0.37 5.05
C ASN A 392 3.56 -0.16 5.89
N THR A 393 4.77 0.18 5.50
CA THR A 393 5.98 -0.19 6.23
C THR A 393 6.63 1.07 6.76
N PHE A 394 6.80 1.15 8.06
CA PHE A 394 7.54 2.21 8.74
C PHE A 394 8.93 1.71 9.08
N ILE A 395 9.96 2.49 8.76
CA ILE A 395 11.35 2.17 9.00
C ILE A 395 11.94 3.30 9.86
N TYR A 396 12.36 2.96 11.07
CA TYR A 396 12.88 3.90 12.06
C TYR A 396 14.40 3.87 12.05
N ASP A 397 14.99 4.48 11.03
CA ASP A 397 16.43 4.45 10.84
C ASP A 397 16.92 5.66 10.02
N ARG A 398 18.03 6.26 10.48
CA ARG A 398 18.55 7.47 9.85
C ARG A 398 19.11 7.22 8.44
N GLU A 399 19.82 6.13 8.24
CA GLU A 399 20.45 5.81 6.95
C GLU A 399 19.40 5.57 5.87
N THR A 400 18.37 4.77 6.18
CA THR A 400 17.23 4.52 5.31
C THR A 400 16.43 5.79 5.03
N ALA A 401 16.23 6.64 6.04
CA ALA A 401 15.50 7.89 5.89
C ALA A 401 16.26 8.87 4.98
N LEU A 402 17.58 8.99 5.14
CA LEU A 402 18.41 9.82 4.27
C LEU A 402 18.43 9.32 2.83
N ALA A 403 18.45 7.99 2.61
CA ALA A 403 18.34 7.41 1.28
C ALA A 403 16.98 7.73 0.64
N ASN A 404 15.86 7.54 1.38
CA ASN A 404 14.52 7.87 0.90
C ASN A 404 14.36 9.39 0.62
N LYS A 405 14.98 10.23 1.45
CA LYS A 405 15.08 11.69 1.21
C LYS A 405 15.83 12.01 -0.07
N GLN A 406 16.97 11.34 -0.31
CA GLN A 406 17.75 11.56 -1.53
C GLN A 406 16.97 11.13 -2.78
N ILE A 407 16.29 9.98 -2.73
CA ILE A 407 15.37 9.53 -3.79
C ILE A 407 14.32 10.60 -4.10
N PHE A 408 13.72 11.20 -3.05
CA PHE A 408 12.76 12.28 -3.22
C PHE A 408 13.37 13.53 -3.87
N ILE A 409 14.58 13.92 -3.45
CA ILE A 409 15.30 15.09 -3.99
C ILE A 409 15.69 14.86 -5.46
N ASP A 410 16.11 13.66 -5.82
CA ASP A 410 16.43 13.29 -7.20
C ASP A 410 15.20 13.40 -8.10
N ASP A 411 14.04 12.93 -7.63
CA ASP A 411 12.76 13.08 -8.32
C ASP A 411 12.33 14.57 -8.46
N ILE A 412 12.68 15.46 -7.50
CA ILE A 412 12.41 16.91 -7.59
C ILE A 412 13.10 17.54 -8.82
N GLY A 413 14.25 17.02 -9.22
CA GLY A 413 15.04 17.57 -10.33
C GLY A 413 14.29 17.65 -11.66
N ILE A 414 13.20 16.89 -11.83
CA ILE A 414 12.34 16.90 -13.03
C ILE A 414 10.92 17.39 -12.73
N CYS A 415 10.69 17.96 -11.55
CA CYS A 415 9.41 18.53 -11.15
C CYS A 415 9.36 20.04 -11.48
N HIS A 416 8.13 20.53 -11.62
CA HIS A 416 7.86 21.96 -11.50
C HIS A 416 7.05 22.24 -10.24
N GLU A 417 7.38 23.32 -9.55
CA GLU A 417 6.71 23.74 -8.33
C GLU A 417 5.52 24.65 -8.67
N LEU A 418 4.40 24.41 -8.03
CA LEU A 418 3.21 25.26 -8.15
C LEU A 418 3.36 26.49 -7.25
N SER A 419 3.05 27.67 -7.78
CA SER A 419 2.90 28.88 -6.98
C SER A 419 1.43 29.24 -6.76
N LEU A 420 1.10 29.78 -5.59
CA LEU A 420 -0.28 30.18 -5.27
C LEU A 420 -0.80 31.24 -6.24
N PRO A 421 -0.05 32.32 -6.61
CA PRO A 421 -0.52 33.32 -7.58
C PRO A 421 -0.89 32.68 -8.92
N THR A 422 0.01 31.90 -9.52
CA THR A 422 -0.23 31.21 -10.79
C THR A 422 -1.42 30.26 -10.69
N TRP A 423 -1.55 29.58 -9.53
CA TRP A 423 -2.68 28.68 -9.30
C TRP A 423 -4.02 29.40 -9.25
N GLN A 424 -4.07 30.61 -8.72
CA GLN A 424 -5.29 31.44 -8.63
C GLN A 424 -5.73 32.02 -9.99
N GLU A 425 -4.86 32.07 -11.00
CA GLU A 425 -5.20 32.52 -12.36
C GLU A 425 -6.00 31.51 -13.18
N ARG A 426 -6.18 30.28 -12.69
CA ARG A 426 -6.92 29.22 -13.41
C ARG A 426 -8.37 29.61 -13.66
N SER A 427 -8.92 29.16 -14.79
CA SER A 427 -10.24 29.55 -15.28
C SER A 427 -11.37 29.20 -14.28
N ARG A 428 -12.48 29.96 -14.36
CA ARG A 428 -13.70 29.67 -13.56
C ARG A 428 -14.24 28.27 -13.83
N TRP A 429 -14.10 27.78 -15.08
CA TRP A 429 -14.50 26.42 -15.46
C TRP A 429 -13.67 25.36 -14.73
N GLN A 430 -12.36 25.50 -14.70
CA GLN A 430 -11.48 24.59 -13.96
C GLN A 430 -11.85 24.53 -12.48
N ARG A 431 -12.05 25.68 -11.85
CA ARG A 431 -12.49 25.76 -10.44
C ARG A 431 -13.85 25.07 -10.22
N ALA A 432 -14.80 25.23 -11.15
CA ALA A 432 -16.10 24.58 -11.07
C ALA A 432 -15.98 23.05 -11.15
N MET A 433 -15.16 22.55 -12.08
CA MET A 433 -14.89 21.12 -12.22
C MET A 433 -14.16 20.56 -10.99
N GLU A 434 -13.16 21.23 -10.47
CA GLU A 434 -12.46 20.83 -9.24
C GLU A 434 -13.41 20.72 -8.06
N ARG A 435 -14.31 21.69 -7.85
CA ARG A 435 -15.34 21.63 -6.81
C ARG A 435 -16.31 20.46 -7.00
N LEU A 436 -16.75 20.21 -8.24
CA LEU A 436 -17.61 19.09 -8.57
C LEU A 436 -16.92 17.76 -8.25
N PHE A 437 -15.68 17.58 -8.71
CA PHE A 437 -14.95 16.33 -8.50
C PHE A 437 -14.50 16.11 -7.05
N ARG A 438 -14.38 17.18 -6.26
CA ARG A 438 -14.16 17.05 -4.81
C ARG A 438 -15.31 16.32 -4.12
N CYS A 439 -16.55 16.46 -4.60
CA CYS A 439 -17.69 15.72 -4.04
C CYS A 439 -17.59 14.20 -4.26
N PHE A 440 -16.83 13.78 -5.29
CA PHE A 440 -16.61 12.37 -5.61
C PHE A 440 -15.34 11.78 -4.97
N ALA A 441 -14.52 12.60 -4.32
CA ALA A 441 -13.28 12.17 -3.68
C ALA A 441 -13.40 10.90 -2.79
N PRO A 442 -14.51 10.69 -2.06
CA PRO A 442 -14.64 9.46 -1.24
C PRO A 442 -14.81 8.16 -2.02
N VAL A 443 -15.03 8.19 -3.35
CA VAL A 443 -15.22 6.98 -4.20
C VAL A 443 -14.21 6.83 -5.32
N LEU A 444 -13.44 7.87 -5.55
CA LEU A 444 -12.34 7.86 -6.53
C LEU A 444 -11.06 7.39 -5.88
#